data_7755cb6ccc6f0bd904521c47551d4d40
#
_entry.id   7755cb6ccc6f0bd904521c47551d4d40
#
_cell.length_a   1.000
_cell.length_b   1.000
_cell.length_c   1.000
_cell.angle_alpha   90.00
_cell.angle_beta   90.00
_cell.angle_gamma   90.00
#
_symmetry.space_group_name_H-M   'P 1'
#
loop_
_entity.id
_entity.type
_entity.pdbx_description
1 polymer ?
#
loop_
_entity_poly.entity_id
_entity_poly.type
_entity_poly.pdbx_seq_one_letter_code
_entity_poly.pdbx_strand_id
1 'polypeptide(L)'
;MASLPRRARFRAVTWASTRPGVYYGLRRVTRQSDHLCVRRDTDIVIEGYPRSANSTTVHKFLQMQDRPRHVAHHKHHAAQLLRAAEWGIPAVVLIRAPRDANLSLLALAAEARHRAGKPETGGLGFSDVLTAYVAFY
;
A
#
# COMPACT_ATOMS: atom_id res chain seq x y z
N MET A 1 18.51 9.55 -18.09
CA MET A 1 17.44 10.21 -17.31
C MET A 1 17.83 10.14 -15.83
N ALA A 2 18.02 11.28 -15.16
CA ALA A 2 18.36 11.30 -13.74
C ALA A 2 17.19 10.74 -12.92
N SER A 3 17.44 9.75 -12.07
CA SER A 3 16.43 9.20 -11.18
C SER A 3 16.06 10.23 -10.11
N LEU A 4 14.77 10.47 -9.91
CA LEU A 4 14.28 11.33 -8.84
C LEU A 4 14.84 10.89 -7.48
N PRO A 5 15.21 11.83 -6.59
CA PRO A 5 15.61 11.51 -5.22
C PRO A 5 14.53 10.65 -4.54
N ARG A 6 14.93 9.68 -3.72
CA ARG A 6 14.01 8.73 -3.08
C ARG A 6 12.81 9.39 -2.38
N ARG A 7 13.04 10.48 -1.65
CA ARG A 7 11.96 11.23 -1.00
C ARG A 7 10.97 11.85 -1.98
N ALA A 8 11.46 12.44 -3.08
CA ALA A 8 10.61 13.02 -4.10
C ALA A 8 9.73 11.94 -4.77
N ARG A 9 10.34 10.80 -5.10
CA ARG A 9 9.61 9.64 -5.62
C ARG A 9 8.55 9.14 -4.63
N PHE A 10 8.89 9.01 -3.36
CA PHE A 10 7.96 8.57 -2.32
C PHE A 10 6.76 9.51 -2.21
N ARG A 11 6.99 10.84 -2.15
CA ARG A 11 5.93 11.85 -2.10
C ARG A 11 5.07 11.85 -3.35
N ALA A 12 5.64 11.70 -4.53
CA ALA A 12 4.90 11.59 -5.78
C ALA A 12 3.98 10.36 -5.80
N VAL A 13 4.47 9.21 -5.33
CA VAL A 13 3.66 7.99 -5.21
C VAL A 13 2.57 8.17 -4.17
N THR A 14 2.86 8.75 -3.01
CA THR A 14 1.87 9.05 -1.97
C THR A 14 0.76 9.97 -2.51
N TRP A 15 1.13 11.02 -3.24
CA TRP A 15 0.16 11.93 -3.87
C TRP A 15 -0.71 11.20 -4.92
N ALA A 16 -0.12 10.38 -5.78
CA ALA A 16 -0.84 9.61 -6.79
C ALA A 16 -1.78 8.57 -6.15
N SER A 17 -1.37 7.98 -5.02
CA SER A 17 -2.11 6.92 -4.33
C SER A 17 -3.45 7.38 -3.73
N THR A 18 -3.68 8.67 -3.59
CA THR A 18 -4.97 9.24 -3.16
C THR A 18 -5.90 9.58 -4.34
N ARG A 19 -5.50 9.31 -5.58
CA ARG A 19 -6.21 9.67 -6.81
C ARG A 19 -6.36 8.45 -7.72
N PRO A 20 -7.47 7.70 -7.64
CA PRO A 20 -7.65 6.44 -8.38
C PRO A 20 -7.37 6.58 -9.88
N GLY A 21 -7.86 7.65 -10.53
CA GLY A 21 -7.64 7.89 -11.95
C GLY A 21 -6.16 8.01 -12.31
N VAL A 22 -5.38 8.78 -11.53
CA VAL A 22 -3.93 8.96 -11.73
C VAL A 22 -3.19 7.65 -11.43
N TYR A 23 -3.47 7.03 -10.29
CA TYR A 23 -2.82 5.81 -9.86
C TYR A 23 -2.98 4.67 -10.87
N TYR A 24 -4.21 4.36 -11.26
CA TYR A 24 -4.49 3.29 -12.22
C TYR A 24 -4.08 3.66 -13.64
N GLY A 25 -4.16 4.93 -14.03
CA GLY A 25 -3.65 5.43 -15.31
C GLY A 25 -2.15 5.18 -15.45
N LEU A 26 -1.35 5.56 -14.46
CA LEU A 26 0.09 5.31 -14.44
C LEU A 26 0.41 3.81 -14.50
N ARG A 27 -0.30 2.99 -13.73
CA ARG A 27 -0.10 1.52 -13.74
C ARG A 27 -0.42 0.90 -15.09
N ARG A 28 -1.45 1.40 -15.78
CA ARG A 28 -1.81 0.93 -17.12
C ARG A 28 -0.72 1.25 -18.13
N VAL A 29 -0.16 2.47 -18.08
CA VAL A 29 0.95 2.88 -18.96
C VAL A 29 2.22 2.08 -18.68
N THR A 30 2.53 1.83 -17.40
CA THR A 30 3.72 1.06 -17.01
C THR A 30 3.53 -0.45 -17.07
N ARG A 31 2.36 -0.94 -17.52
CA ARG A 31 2.00 -2.37 -17.56
C ARG A 31 2.17 -3.10 -16.22
N GLN A 32 2.05 -2.37 -15.12
CA GLN A 32 2.18 -2.92 -13.76
C GLN A 32 0.83 -3.36 -13.16
N SER A 33 -0.09 -3.86 -13.97
CA SER A 33 -1.28 -4.50 -13.43
C SER A 33 -0.90 -5.85 -12.84
N ASP A 34 -1.32 -6.11 -11.62
CA ASP A 34 -1.16 -7.40 -10.98
C ASP A 34 -2.49 -7.86 -10.34
N HIS A 35 -2.53 -9.14 -9.97
CA HIS A 35 -3.70 -9.79 -9.37
C HIS A 35 -4.08 -9.23 -7.99
N LEU A 36 -3.19 -8.45 -7.36
CA LEU A 36 -3.43 -7.82 -6.05
C LEU A 36 -4.20 -6.49 -6.17
N CYS A 37 -4.32 -5.94 -7.39
CA CYS A 37 -5.12 -4.73 -7.62
C CYS A 37 -6.62 -5.05 -7.67
N VAL A 38 -7.44 -4.10 -7.19
CA VAL A 38 -8.89 -4.19 -7.31
C VAL A 38 -9.30 -4.21 -8.79
N ARG A 39 -10.19 -5.14 -9.13
CA ARG A 39 -10.73 -5.39 -10.46
C ARG A 39 -12.25 -5.55 -10.35
N ARG A 40 -12.96 -5.61 -11.46
CA ARG A 40 -14.42 -5.78 -11.48
C ARG A 40 -14.88 -7.12 -10.90
N ASP A 41 -14.03 -8.13 -10.97
CA ASP A 41 -14.25 -9.48 -10.44
C ASP A 41 -13.70 -9.68 -9.01
N THR A 42 -13.29 -8.61 -8.33
CA THR A 42 -12.84 -8.66 -6.93
C THR A 42 -14.04 -8.85 -6.00
N ASP A 43 -13.98 -9.88 -5.14
CA ASP A 43 -15.00 -10.14 -4.13
C ASP A 43 -14.93 -9.16 -2.95
N ILE A 44 -13.69 -8.81 -2.53
CA ILE A 44 -13.44 -7.94 -1.38
C ILE A 44 -12.05 -7.30 -1.47
N VAL A 45 -11.93 -6.09 -0.95
CA VAL A 45 -10.64 -5.43 -0.74
C VAL A 45 -10.29 -5.51 0.75
N ILE A 46 -9.09 -5.97 1.08
CA ILE A 46 -8.55 -5.95 2.45
C ILE A 46 -7.25 -5.16 2.43
N GLU A 47 -7.31 -3.94 2.88
CA GLU A 47 -6.18 -3.01 2.86
C GLU A 47 -5.98 -2.29 4.18
N GLY A 48 -4.75 -1.93 4.43
CA GLY A 48 -4.34 -1.06 5.53
C GLY A 48 -2.98 -0.45 5.20
N TYR A 49 -2.63 0.59 5.90
CA TYR A 49 -1.28 1.13 5.82
C TYR A 49 -0.24 0.02 6.10
N PRO A 50 0.97 0.09 5.54
CA PRO A 50 2.00 -0.92 5.83
C PRO A 50 2.15 -1.18 7.34
N ARG A 51 2.35 -2.45 7.71
CA ARG A 51 2.47 -2.91 9.11
C ARG A 51 1.16 -2.90 9.93
N SER A 52 0.00 -2.86 9.29
CA SER A 52 -1.33 -2.96 9.92
C SER A 52 -1.92 -4.39 9.86
N ALA A 53 -1.07 -5.42 9.94
CA ALA A 53 -1.46 -6.84 9.93
C ALA A 53 -2.15 -7.33 8.64
N ASN A 54 -1.93 -6.65 7.51
CA ASN A 54 -2.56 -7.00 6.22
C ASN A 54 -2.40 -8.48 5.84
N SER A 55 -1.17 -9.01 5.88
CA SER A 55 -0.87 -10.41 5.51
C SER A 55 -1.63 -11.41 6.36
N THR A 56 -1.64 -11.21 7.69
CA THR A 56 -2.33 -12.09 8.63
C THR A 56 -3.84 -12.07 8.40
N THR A 57 -4.41 -10.87 8.19
CA THR A 57 -5.86 -10.72 7.97
C THR A 57 -6.29 -11.38 6.66
N VAL A 58 -5.59 -11.12 5.56
CA VAL A 58 -5.88 -11.75 4.26
C VAL A 58 -5.79 -13.27 4.35
N HIS A 59 -4.71 -13.79 4.96
CA HIS A 59 -4.52 -15.23 5.11
C HIS A 59 -5.65 -15.86 5.93
N LYS A 60 -6.00 -15.28 7.08
CA LYS A 60 -7.10 -15.78 7.92
C LYS A 60 -8.45 -15.68 7.20
N PHE A 61 -8.72 -14.57 6.52
CA PHE A 61 -9.93 -14.43 5.72
C PHE A 61 -10.06 -15.55 4.69
N LEU A 62 -9.01 -15.80 3.90
CA LEU A 62 -9.01 -16.84 2.86
C LEU A 62 -9.20 -18.25 3.45
N GLN A 63 -8.60 -18.54 4.61
CA GLN A 63 -8.76 -19.84 5.30
C GLN A 63 -10.21 -20.12 5.77
N MET A 64 -11.00 -19.07 6.01
CA MET A 64 -12.38 -19.17 6.50
C MET A 64 -13.42 -19.23 5.38
N GLN A 65 -13.01 -19.23 4.11
CA GLN A 65 -13.94 -19.25 2.97
C GLN A 65 -14.20 -20.66 2.50
N ASP A 66 -15.47 -20.96 2.18
CA ASP A 66 -15.91 -22.26 1.63
C ASP A 66 -15.50 -22.44 0.17
N ARG A 67 -15.18 -21.35 -0.52
CA ARG A 67 -14.79 -21.29 -1.94
C ARG A 67 -13.69 -20.27 -2.17
N PRO A 68 -12.91 -20.42 -3.25
CA PRO A 68 -11.92 -19.42 -3.62
C PRO A 68 -12.52 -18.02 -3.74
N ARG A 69 -11.84 -17.02 -3.18
CA ARG A 69 -12.21 -15.60 -3.26
C ARG A 69 -11.10 -14.80 -3.91
N HIS A 70 -11.52 -13.87 -4.76
CA HIS A 70 -10.59 -12.90 -5.33
C HIS A 70 -10.48 -11.69 -4.39
N VAL A 71 -9.38 -11.64 -3.63
CA VAL A 71 -9.11 -10.58 -2.65
C VAL A 71 -8.07 -9.62 -3.22
N ALA A 72 -8.41 -8.34 -3.30
CA ALA A 72 -7.44 -7.30 -3.60
C ALA A 72 -6.78 -6.80 -2.31
N HIS A 73 -5.43 -6.73 -2.28
CA HIS A 73 -4.69 -6.46 -1.05
C HIS A 73 -3.23 -6.01 -1.31
N HIS A 74 -2.51 -5.62 -0.24
CA HIS A 74 -1.06 -5.33 -0.21
C HIS A 74 -0.57 -4.25 -1.19
N LYS A 75 -1.42 -3.34 -1.62
CA LYS A 75 -1.00 -2.16 -2.37
C LYS A 75 -0.66 -0.99 -1.47
N HIS A 76 -1.29 -0.97 -0.28
CA HIS A 76 -1.09 0.07 0.72
C HIS A 76 -1.34 1.48 0.17
N HIS A 77 -2.36 1.60 -0.68
CA HIS A 77 -2.74 2.85 -1.33
C HIS A 77 -4.24 3.11 -1.21
N ALA A 78 -4.61 4.30 -0.78
CA ALA A 78 -6.01 4.73 -0.67
C ALA A 78 -6.77 4.56 -1.99
N ALA A 79 -6.11 4.72 -3.15
CA ALA A 79 -6.71 4.54 -4.46
C ALA A 79 -7.41 3.17 -4.63
N GLN A 80 -6.95 2.11 -3.96
CA GLN A 80 -7.58 0.79 -4.01
C GLN A 80 -8.94 0.79 -3.29
N LEU A 81 -9.00 1.39 -2.11
CA LEU A 81 -10.22 1.53 -1.32
C LEU A 81 -11.22 2.45 -2.01
N LEU A 82 -10.75 3.60 -2.52
CA LEU A 82 -11.57 4.55 -3.26
C LEU A 82 -12.17 3.92 -4.52
N ARG A 83 -11.37 3.13 -5.25
CA ARG A 83 -11.85 2.40 -6.44
C ARG A 83 -12.86 1.30 -6.06
N ALA A 84 -12.65 0.61 -4.95
CA ALA A 84 -13.61 -0.37 -4.44
C ALA A 84 -14.94 0.31 -4.13
N ALA A 85 -14.92 1.45 -3.43
CA ALA A 85 -16.12 2.23 -3.14
C ALA A 85 -16.85 2.69 -4.40
N GLU A 86 -16.12 3.23 -5.41
CA GLU A 86 -16.70 3.62 -6.70
C GLU A 86 -17.41 2.45 -7.42
N TRP A 87 -16.95 1.22 -7.19
CA TRP A 87 -17.49 0.03 -7.86
C TRP A 87 -18.45 -0.78 -7.00
N GLY A 88 -18.75 -0.32 -5.77
CA GLY A 88 -19.61 -1.05 -4.82
C GLY A 88 -19.01 -2.36 -4.32
N ILE A 89 -17.68 -2.50 -4.36
CA ILE A 89 -16.97 -3.69 -3.87
C ILE A 89 -16.76 -3.55 -2.36
N PRO A 90 -17.11 -4.56 -1.55
CA PRO A 90 -16.87 -4.55 -0.11
C PRO A 90 -15.39 -4.31 0.21
N ALA A 91 -15.12 -3.51 1.24
CA ALA A 91 -13.75 -3.24 1.67
C ALA A 91 -13.60 -3.29 3.19
N VAL A 92 -12.50 -3.88 3.64
CA VAL A 92 -12.03 -3.87 5.03
C VAL A 92 -10.79 -3.01 5.12
N VAL A 93 -10.84 -2.00 5.99
CA VAL A 93 -9.71 -1.09 6.24
C VAL A 93 -9.09 -1.44 7.58
N LEU A 94 -7.82 -1.85 7.56
CA LEU A 94 -7.07 -2.22 8.75
C LEU A 94 -6.33 -1.01 9.30
N ILE A 95 -6.66 -0.62 10.52
CA ILE A 95 -6.08 0.54 11.19
C ILE A 95 -5.14 0.07 12.30
N ARG A 96 -3.98 0.68 12.40
CA ARG A 96 -3.02 0.53 13.49
C ARG A 96 -2.63 1.92 13.99
N ALA A 97 -2.31 2.04 15.29
CA ALA A 97 -1.82 3.30 15.84
C ALA A 97 -0.70 3.92 14.96
N PRO A 98 -0.81 5.21 14.57
CA PRO A 98 0.10 5.81 13.59
C PRO A 98 1.56 5.73 14.01
N ARG A 99 1.86 5.96 15.29
CA ARG A 99 3.21 5.85 15.82
C ARG A 99 3.78 4.45 15.61
N ASP A 100 3.05 3.42 15.98
CA ASP A 100 3.52 2.03 15.93
C ASP A 100 3.66 1.52 14.49
N ALA A 101 2.73 1.88 13.61
CA ALA A 101 2.80 1.55 12.20
C ALA A 101 4.02 2.17 11.53
N ASN A 102 4.25 3.47 11.78
CA ASN A 102 5.35 4.23 11.18
C ASN A 102 6.72 3.80 11.72
N LEU A 103 6.86 3.60 13.03
CA LEU A 103 8.12 3.10 13.61
C LEU A 103 8.45 1.69 13.09
N SER A 104 7.46 0.80 13.02
CA SER A 104 7.63 -0.55 12.47
C SER A 104 8.01 -0.53 10.98
N LEU A 105 7.46 0.41 10.20
CA LEU A 105 7.81 0.57 8.79
C LEU A 105 9.24 1.08 8.61
N LEU A 106 9.66 2.06 9.41
CA LEU A 106 11.02 2.59 9.37
C LEU A 106 12.06 1.54 9.77
N ALA A 107 11.78 0.76 10.81
CA ALA A 107 12.64 -0.34 11.23
C ALA A 107 12.83 -1.38 10.12
N LEU A 108 11.74 -1.80 9.48
CA LEU A 108 11.79 -2.71 8.33
C LEU A 108 12.59 -2.12 7.16
N ALA A 109 12.41 -0.83 6.88
CA ALA A 109 13.14 -0.15 5.80
C ALA A 109 14.64 -0.04 6.10
N ALA A 110 15.01 0.20 7.36
CA ALA A 110 16.41 0.24 7.80
C ALA A 110 17.06 -1.14 7.69
N GLU A 111 16.39 -2.20 8.17
CA GLU A 111 16.86 -3.58 8.06
C GLU A 111 17.06 -4.01 6.60
N ALA A 112 16.10 -3.72 5.73
CA ALA A 112 16.21 -4.01 4.29
C ALA A 112 17.38 -3.28 3.63
N ARG A 113 17.69 -2.06 4.07
CA ARG A 113 18.87 -1.31 3.59
C ARG A 113 20.17 -1.93 4.07
N HIS A 114 20.24 -2.29 5.36
CA HIS A 114 21.39 -2.94 5.94
C HIS A 114 21.72 -4.25 5.22
N ARG A 115 20.72 -5.10 5.01
CA ARG A 115 20.87 -6.35 4.23
C ARG A 115 21.34 -6.12 2.78
N ALA A 116 20.98 -4.98 2.19
CA ALA A 116 21.37 -4.61 0.82
C ALA A 116 22.73 -3.87 0.76
N GLY A 117 23.47 -3.76 1.87
CA GLY A 117 24.75 -3.04 1.95
C GLY A 117 24.66 -1.55 1.61
N LYS A 118 23.47 -0.93 1.78
CA LYS A 118 23.25 0.48 1.45
C LYS A 118 23.51 1.36 2.68
N PRO A 119 24.08 2.57 2.51
CA PRO A 119 24.35 3.46 3.63
C PRO A 119 23.06 3.81 4.38
N GLU A 120 23.13 3.99 5.68
CA GLU A 120 21.99 4.36 6.54
C GLU A 120 21.42 5.74 6.19
N THR A 121 22.26 6.65 5.73
CA THR A 121 21.87 8.00 5.29
C THR A 121 21.02 7.98 4.03
N GLY A 122 20.08 8.92 3.89
CA GLY A 122 19.19 9.05 2.71
C GLY A 122 17.94 8.16 2.74
N GLY A 123 17.60 7.58 3.90
CA GLY A 123 16.34 6.91 4.16
C GLY A 123 15.14 7.87 4.23
N LEU A 124 13.94 7.31 4.34
CA LEU A 124 12.73 8.07 4.70
C LEU A 124 12.79 8.44 6.18
N GLY A 125 12.37 9.66 6.52
CA GLY A 125 12.21 10.09 7.90
C GLY A 125 10.81 9.80 8.43
N PHE A 126 10.61 9.99 9.75
CA PHE A 126 9.31 9.79 10.38
C PHE A 126 8.21 10.68 9.77
N SER A 127 8.52 11.94 9.46
CA SER A 127 7.58 12.86 8.79
C SER A 127 7.14 12.40 7.41
N ASP A 128 8.04 11.74 6.64
CA ASP A 128 7.69 11.23 5.31
C ASP A 128 6.67 10.09 5.43
N VAL A 129 6.90 9.13 6.34
CA VAL A 129 6.00 7.98 6.54
C VAL A 129 4.70 8.39 7.23
N LEU A 130 4.72 9.38 8.13
CA LEU A 130 3.53 9.93 8.75
C LEU A 130 2.63 10.64 7.70
N THR A 131 3.24 11.41 6.79
CA THR A 131 2.50 12.02 5.67
C THR A 131 1.82 10.95 4.81
N ALA A 132 2.50 9.85 4.53
CA ALA A 132 1.92 8.74 3.78
C ALA A 132 0.82 8.01 4.57
N TYR A 133 0.96 7.90 5.88
CA TYR A 133 -0.07 7.34 6.76
C TYR A 133 -1.36 8.18 6.70
N VAL A 134 -1.24 9.50 6.88
CA VAL A 134 -2.40 10.43 6.80
C VAL A 134 -3.04 10.42 5.41
N ALA A 135 -2.24 10.30 4.36
CA ALA A 135 -2.76 10.23 2.99
C ALA A 135 -3.45 8.90 2.67
N PHE A 136 -3.20 7.84 3.45
CA PHE A 136 -3.86 6.56 3.28
C PHE A 136 -5.26 6.55 3.92
N TYR A 137 -5.42 7.12 5.10
CA TYR A 137 -6.70 7.18 5.83
C TYR A 137 -7.43 8.51 5.65
#